data_7370ccb6b5bb0805adaaa4f9e6526a42
#
_entry.id   7370ccb6b5bb0805adaaa4f9e6526a42
#
_cell.length_a   1.000
_cell.length_b   1.000
_cell.length_c   1.000
_cell.angle_alpha   90.00
_cell.angle_beta   90.00
_cell.angle_gamma   90.00
#
_symmetry.space_group_name_H-M   'P 1'
#
loop_
_entity.id
_entity.type
_entity.pdbx_description
1 polymer ?
#
loop_
_entity_poly.entity_id
_entity_poly.type
_entity_poly.pdbx_seq_one_letter_code
_entity_poly.pdbx_strand_id
1 'polypeptide(L)'
;MKQRPGPEGVKKGHTFAAVGAYLKILDRVLSCLLILGGIGHTLGSFQFYKSDQMTLLWSLCASLFVFLFAAVSLIRAGRPQDRALTWVCLVAGLCWIAASLRFGVLIGRLFDFRPLIFCVLTLGLCAFCVRTLIGKR
;
A
#
# COMPACT_ATOMS: atom_id res chain seq x y z
N MET A 1 7.86 -26.36 -39.07
CA MET A 1 8.32 -27.19 -37.93
C MET A 1 8.39 -26.32 -36.66
N LYS A 2 7.56 -26.55 -35.64
CA LYS A 2 7.58 -25.83 -34.38
C LYS A 2 8.58 -26.54 -33.45
N GLN A 3 9.72 -25.92 -33.17
CA GLN A 3 10.69 -26.49 -32.20
C GLN A 3 10.04 -26.59 -30.81
N ARG A 4 10.07 -27.76 -30.21
CA ARG A 4 9.64 -27.94 -28.81
C ARG A 4 10.66 -27.25 -27.87
N PRO A 5 10.22 -26.44 -26.89
CA PRO A 5 11.14 -25.82 -25.94
C PRO A 5 11.87 -26.93 -25.14
N GLY A 6 13.18 -26.79 -25.02
CA GLY A 6 14.02 -27.71 -24.27
C GLY A 6 13.72 -27.66 -22.76
N PRO A 7 14.17 -28.67 -21.98
CA PRO A 7 13.84 -28.80 -20.54
C PRO A 7 14.27 -27.61 -19.69
N GLU A 8 15.25 -26.82 -20.09
CA GLU A 8 15.66 -25.60 -19.38
C GLU A 8 14.66 -24.43 -19.53
N GLY A 9 13.98 -24.35 -20.68
CA GLY A 9 12.93 -23.34 -20.91
C GLY A 9 11.71 -23.56 -20.01
N VAL A 10 11.38 -24.82 -19.73
CA VAL A 10 10.25 -25.19 -18.86
C VAL A 10 10.54 -24.81 -17.39
N LYS A 11 11.75 -25.06 -16.89
CA LYS A 11 12.13 -24.72 -15.50
C LYS A 11 12.12 -23.22 -15.25
N LYS A 12 12.62 -22.40 -16.18
CA LYS A 12 12.58 -20.93 -16.07
C LYS A 12 11.15 -20.40 -16.04
N GLY A 13 10.25 -20.93 -16.87
CA GLY A 13 8.83 -20.52 -16.89
C GLY A 13 8.12 -20.74 -15.56
N HIS A 14 8.34 -21.88 -14.89
CA HIS A 14 7.74 -22.15 -13.58
C HIS A 14 8.23 -21.20 -12.48
N THR A 15 9.51 -20.84 -12.48
CA THR A 15 10.08 -19.91 -11.48
C THR A 15 9.49 -18.50 -11.64
N PHE A 16 9.37 -17.99 -12.86
CA PHE A 16 8.77 -16.68 -13.11
C PHE A 16 7.28 -16.60 -12.74
N ALA A 17 6.52 -17.66 -13.00
CA ALA A 17 5.12 -17.74 -12.64
C ALA A 17 4.93 -17.75 -11.11
N ALA A 18 5.76 -18.51 -10.39
CA ALA A 18 5.75 -18.57 -8.92
C ALA A 18 6.08 -17.21 -8.29
N VAL A 19 7.11 -16.51 -8.77
CA VAL A 19 7.47 -15.17 -8.32
C VAL A 19 6.33 -14.17 -8.55
N GLY A 20 5.66 -14.24 -9.71
CA GLY A 20 4.52 -13.39 -10.01
C GLY A 20 3.33 -13.60 -9.06
N ALA A 21 3.05 -14.87 -8.71
CA ALA A 21 2.00 -15.21 -7.73
C ALA A 21 2.35 -14.70 -6.33
N TYR A 22 3.59 -14.88 -5.89
CA TYR A 22 4.06 -14.41 -4.59
C TYR A 22 3.93 -12.90 -4.42
N LEU A 23 4.29 -12.16 -5.46
CA LEU A 23 4.20 -10.69 -5.45
C LEU A 23 2.75 -10.18 -5.39
N LYS A 24 1.79 -10.89 -6.03
CA LYS A 24 0.36 -10.56 -5.89
C LYS A 24 -0.15 -10.80 -4.47
N ILE A 25 0.30 -11.88 -3.82
CA ILE A 25 -0.05 -12.17 -2.43
C ILE A 25 0.50 -11.07 -1.52
N LEU A 26 1.77 -10.69 -1.68
CA LEU A 26 2.43 -9.67 -0.88
C LEU A 26 1.73 -8.31 -1.03
N ASP A 27 1.33 -7.92 -2.22
CA ASP A 27 0.57 -6.69 -2.49
C ASP A 27 -0.77 -6.66 -1.70
N ARG A 28 -1.49 -7.78 -1.68
CA ARG A 28 -2.73 -7.93 -0.89
C ARG A 28 -2.47 -7.91 0.61
N VAL A 29 -1.42 -8.58 1.06
CA VAL A 29 -1.03 -8.61 2.48
C VAL A 29 -0.71 -7.22 2.98
N LEU A 30 0.06 -6.42 2.24
CA LEU A 30 0.37 -5.03 2.61
C LEU A 30 -0.90 -4.18 2.70
N SER A 31 -1.85 -4.36 1.77
CA SER A 31 -3.14 -3.65 1.81
C SER A 31 -3.98 -4.07 3.03
N CYS A 32 -4.00 -5.36 3.39
CA CYS A 32 -4.68 -5.84 4.60
C CYS A 32 -4.02 -5.32 5.89
N LEU A 33 -2.70 -5.29 5.94
CA LEU A 33 -1.96 -4.71 7.07
C LEU A 33 -2.25 -3.22 7.23
N LEU A 34 -2.43 -2.51 6.13
CA LEU A 34 -2.83 -1.10 6.16
C LEU A 34 -4.23 -0.92 6.74
N ILE A 35 -5.18 -1.81 6.42
CA ILE A 35 -6.53 -1.82 7.05
C ILE A 35 -6.42 -2.05 8.55
N LEU A 36 -5.64 -3.05 8.98
CA LEU A 36 -5.43 -3.34 10.41
C LEU A 36 -4.81 -2.14 11.14
N GLY A 37 -3.82 -1.49 10.51
CA GLY A 37 -3.22 -0.25 11.01
C GLY A 37 -4.27 0.87 11.15
N GLY A 38 -5.14 1.04 10.15
CA GLY A 38 -6.25 2.00 10.18
C GLY A 38 -7.23 1.74 11.32
N ILE A 39 -7.58 0.47 11.57
CA ILE A 39 -8.42 0.07 12.73
C ILE A 39 -7.72 0.48 14.03
N GLY A 40 -6.45 0.11 14.20
CA GLY A 40 -5.67 0.48 15.38
C GLY A 40 -5.57 1.99 15.59
N HIS A 41 -5.36 2.75 14.50
CA HIS A 41 -5.34 4.22 14.53
C HIS A 41 -6.70 4.78 14.97
N THR A 42 -7.81 4.27 14.42
CA THR A 42 -9.16 4.70 14.79
C THR A 42 -9.43 4.48 16.26
N LEU A 43 -9.16 3.26 16.76
CA LEU A 43 -9.36 2.93 18.19
C LEU A 43 -8.48 3.81 19.09
N GLY A 44 -7.22 4.01 18.73
CA GLY A 44 -6.31 4.90 19.45
C GLY A 44 -6.82 6.35 19.47
N SER A 45 -7.36 6.84 18.36
CA SER A 45 -7.90 8.21 18.26
C SER A 45 -9.04 8.42 19.25
N PHE A 46 -9.99 7.51 19.34
CA PHE A 46 -11.07 7.58 20.33
C PHE A 46 -10.57 7.52 21.77
N GLN A 47 -9.49 6.81 22.03
CA GLN A 47 -8.94 6.69 23.38
C GLN A 47 -8.17 7.95 23.81
N PHE A 48 -7.34 8.50 22.90
CA PHE A 48 -6.41 9.59 23.23
C PHE A 48 -6.97 11.00 23.03
N TYR A 49 -7.95 11.18 22.14
CA TYR A 49 -8.46 12.52 21.76
C TYR A 49 -9.91 12.78 22.19
N LYS A 50 -10.41 12.08 23.22
CA LYS A 50 -11.81 12.23 23.71
C LYS A 50 -12.18 13.68 24.08
N SER A 51 -11.24 14.44 24.62
CA SER A 51 -11.44 15.81 25.08
C SER A 51 -11.19 16.86 24.01
N ASP A 52 -10.51 16.51 22.90
CA ASP A 52 -10.21 17.40 21.78
C ASP A 52 -10.94 16.91 20.52
N GLN A 53 -12.15 17.42 20.35
CA GLN A 53 -13.04 17.06 19.25
C GLN A 53 -12.45 17.41 17.87
N MET A 54 -11.67 18.48 17.77
CA MET A 54 -11.05 18.89 16.50
C MET A 54 -9.95 17.90 16.11
N THR A 55 -9.05 17.57 17.03
CA THR A 55 -8.00 16.58 16.79
C THR A 55 -8.58 15.20 16.53
N LEU A 56 -9.65 14.81 17.23
CA LEU A 56 -10.36 13.55 16.98
C LEU A 56 -10.91 13.51 15.55
N LEU A 57 -11.60 14.57 15.11
CA LEU A 57 -12.16 14.65 13.76
C LEU A 57 -11.07 14.47 12.69
N TRP A 58 -9.97 15.22 12.78
CA TRP A 58 -8.86 15.11 11.84
C TRP A 58 -8.21 13.72 11.86
N SER A 59 -8.10 13.11 13.02
CA SER A 59 -7.57 11.76 13.17
C SER A 59 -8.48 10.71 12.51
N LEU A 60 -9.81 10.86 12.62
CA LEU A 60 -10.78 10.00 11.95
C LEU A 60 -10.76 10.19 10.42
N CYS A 61 -10.58 11.43 9.94
CA CYS A 61 -10.38 11.70 8.51
C CYS A 61 -9.13 10.98 7.97
N ALA A 62 -8.03 10.96 8.75
CA ALA A 62 -6.83 10.22 8.39
C ALA A 62 -7.10 8.71 8.34
N SER A 63 -7.84 8.15 9.29
CA SER A 63 -8.27 6.75 9.27
C SER A 63 -9.10 6.41 8.04
N LEU A 64 -10.07 7.27 7.71
CA LEU A 64 -10.91 7.11 6.51
C LEU A 64 -10.07 7.07 5.23
N PHE A 65 -9.09 7.98 5.12
CA PHE A 65 -8.17 7.97 3.98
C PHE A 65 -7.41 6.64 3.88
N VAL A 66 -6.88 6.12 5.00
CA VAL A 66 -6.17 4.84 5.06
C VAL A 66 -7.06 3.70 4.57
N PHE A 67 -8.32 3.63 5.01
CA PHE A 67 -9.25 2.59 4.57
C PHE A 67 -9.57 2.69 3.08
N LEU A 68 -9.84 3.90 2.58
CA LEU A 68 -10.10 4.11 1.16
C LEU A 68 -8.87 3.76 0.30
N PHE A 69 -7.68 4.18 0.72
CA PHE A 69 -6.44 3.87 0.01
C PHE A 69 -6.15 2.37 0.00
N ALA A 70 -6.36 1.67 1.12
CA ALA A 70 -6.19 0.22 1.20
C ALA A 70 -7.21 -0.51 0.31
N ALA A 71 -8.48 -0.09 0.31
CA ALA A 71 -9.52 -0.66 -0.55
C ALA A 71 -9.20 -0.48 -2.04
N VAL A 72 -8.80 0.72 -2.45
CA VAL A 72 -8.40 1.01 -3.84
C VAL A 72 -7.16 0.19 -4.23
N SER A 73 -6.20 0.01 -3.31
CA SER A 73 -5.01 -0.84 -3.52
C SER A 73 -5.37 -2.31 -3.72
N LEU A 74 -6.34 -2.85 -2.97
CA LEU A 74 -6.87 -4.21 -3.15
C LEU A 74 -7.56 -4.38 -4.51
N ILE A 75 -8.37 -3.40 -4.93
CA ILE A 75 -9.03 -3.41 -6.24
C ILE A 75 -7.97 -3.40 -7.35
N ARG A 76 -6.94 -2.55 -7.22
CA ARG A 76 -5.82 -2.48 -8.15
C ARG A 76 -5.07 -3.82 -8.25
N ALA A 77 -4.78 -4.48 -7.12
CA ALA A 77 -4.12 -5.78 -7.10
C ALA A 77 -4.90 -6.87 -7.84
N GLY A 78 -6.24 -6.74 -7.90
CA GLY A 78 -7.12 -7.58 -8.72
C GLY A 78 -7.19 -7.18 -10.20
N ARG A 79 -6.80 -5.95 -10.54
CA ARG A 79 -6.90 -5.36 -11.89
C ARG A 79 -5.56 -4.81 -12.40
N PRO A 80 -4.53 -5.65 -12.60
CA PRO A 80 -3.18 -5.19 -12.95
C PRO A 80 -3.09 -4.50 -14.32
N GLN A 81 -4.13 -4.61 -15.17
CA GLN A 81 -4.19 -3.96 -16.48
C GLN A 81 -4.69 -2.51 -16.40
N ASP A 82 -5.31 -2.12 -15.29
CA ASP A 82 -5.87 -0.78 -15.10
C ASP A 82 -4.77 0.23 -14.68
N ARG A 83 -4.23 0.89 -15.70
CA ARG A 83 -3.16 1.89 -15.49
C ARG A 83 -3.68 3.14 -14.80
N ALA A 84 -4.93 3.55 -15.09
CA ALA A 84 -5.51 4.74 -14.46
C ALA A 84 -5.64 4.51 -12.95
N LEU A 85 -6.18 3.38 -12.54
CA LEU A 85 -6.28 2.98 -11.14
C LEU A 85 -4.89 2.90 -10.48
N THR A 86 -3.89 2.39 -11.19
CA THR A 86 -2.51 2.30 -10.69
C THR A 86 -1.89 3.69 -10.47
N TRP A 87 -2.14 4.66 -11.36
CA TRP A 87 -1.70 6.04 -11.17
C TRP A 87 -2.39 6.71 -9.98
N VAL A 88 -3.71 6.51 -9.82
CA VAL A 88 -4.46 7.03 -8.66
C VAL A 88 -3.88 6.50 -7.36
N CYS A 89 -3.61 5.19 -7.27
CA CYS A 89 -2.96 4.59 -6.09
C CYS A 89 -1.57 5.18 -5.83
N LEU A 90 -0.75 5.34 -6.87
CA LEU A 90 0.61 5.87 -6.72
C LEU A 90 0.60 7.29 -6.18
N VAL A 91 -0.20 8.17 -6.77
CA VAL A 91 -0.30 9.59 -6.36
C VAL A 91 -0.86 9.68 -4.93
N ALA A 92 -1.96 8.96 -4.63
CA ALA A 92 -2.55 8.94 -3.30
C ALA A 92 -1.55 8.43 -2.24
N GLY A 93 -0.79 7.38 -2.56
CA GLY A 93 0.23 6.84 -1.67
C GLY A 93 1.37 7.84 -1.41
N LEU A 94 1.87 8.51 -2.44
CA LEU A 94 2.90 9.54 -2.28
C LEU A 94 2.42 10.72 -1.44
N CYS A 95 1.18 11.19 -1.66
CA CYS A 95 0.56 12.24 -0.83
C CYS A 95 0.44 11.79 0.63
N TRP A 96 0.06 10.52 0.86
CA TRP A 96 -0.05 9.99 2.22
C TRP A 96 1.30 9.89 2.93
N ILE A 97 2.36 9.45 2.23
CA ILE A 97 3.72 9.43 2.78
C ILE A 97 4.15 10.85 3.17
N ALA A 98 3.94 11.84 2.30
CA ALA A 98 4.27 13.23 2.58
C ALA A 98 3.51 13.78 3.81
N ALA A 99 2.21 13.48 3.91
CA ALA A 99 1.37 13.87 5.05
C ALA A 99 1.85 13.19 6.36
N SER A 100 2.17 11.90 6.32
CA SER A 100 2.64 11.14 7.47
C SER A 100 4.01 11.62 7.96
N LEU A 101 4.94 11.93 7.05
CA LEU A 101 6.23 12.53 7.40
C LEU A 101 6.06 13.94 7.99
N ARG A 102 5.19 14.76 7.39
CA ARG A 102 4.88 16.08 7.93
C ARG A 102 4.29 16.01 9.33
N PHE A 103 3.41 15.05 9.58
CA PHE A 103 2.88 14.79 10.92
C PHE A 103 4.00 14.45 11.90
N GLY A 104 4.94 13.56 11.54
CA GLY A 104 6.10 13.22 12.36
C GLY A 104 6.94 14.44 12.75
N VAL A 105 7.12 15.39 11.80
CA VAL A 105 7.82 16.66 12.07
C VAL A 105 7.03 17.52 13.07
N LEU A 106 5.70 17.63 12.90
CA LEU A 106 4.85 18.47 13.75
C LEU A 106 4.81 18.00 15.21
N ILE A 107 4.84 16.69 15.44
CA ILE A 107 4.90 16.12 16.80
C ILE A 107 6.33 16.12 17.39
N GLY A 108 7.32 16.62 16.65
CA GLY A 108 8.72 16.64 17.07
C GLY A 108 9.39 15.27 17.15
N ARG A 109 8.81 14.22 16.56
CA ARG A 109 9.29 12.83 16.58
C ARG A 109 9.20 12.20 15.20
N LEU A 110 10.13 12.53 14.33
CA LEU A 110 10.17 12.04 12.95
C LEU A 110 10.20 10.50 12.85
N PHE A 111 10.85 9.84 13.81
CA PHE A 111 10.97 8.38 13.90
C PHE A 111 9.96 7.74 14.88
N ASP A 112 8.82 8.39 15.14
CA ASP A 112 7.74 7.71 15.87
C ASP A 112 7.26 6.53 15.04
N PHE A 113 7.14 5.35 15.68
CA PHE A 113 6.77 4.10 15.00
C PHE A 113 5.39 4.18 14.33
N ARG A 114 4.48 5.03 14.83
CA ARG A 114 3.11 5.15 14.34
C ARG A 114 3.06 5.69 12.90
N PRO A 115 3.56 6.90 12.59
CA PRO A 115 3.62 7.35 11.21
C PRO A 115 4.59 6.53 10.36
N LEU A 116 5.67 6.01 10.95
CA LEU A 116 6.67 5.27 10.20
C LEU A 116 6.13 3.96 9.62
N ILE A 117 5.32 3.21 10.38
CA ILE A 117 4.73 1.96 9.87
C ILE A 117 3.79 2.21 8.68
N PHE A 118 3.00 3.30 8.72
CA PHE A 118 2.15 3.69 7.59
C PHE A 118 3.00 4.09 6.37
N CYS A 119 4.10 4.82 6.56
CA CYS A 119 5.03 5.16 5.48
C CYS A 119 5.62 3.91 4.83
N VAL A 120 6.09 2.95 5.62
CA VAL A 120 6.71 1.71 5.10
C VAL A 120 5.70 0.87 4.32
N LEU A 121 4.50 0.65 4.87
CA LEU A 121 3.45 -0.11 4.18
C LEU A 121 3.04 0.57 2.87
N THR A 122 2.86 1.89 2.90
CA THR A 122 2.47 2.67 1.71
C THR A 122 3.59 2.70 0.68
N LEU A 123 4.84 2.81 1.10
CA LEU A 123 6.00 2.76 0.19
C LEU A 123 6.07 1.40 -0.54
N GLY A 124 5.82 0.30 0.16
CA GLY A 124 5.69 -1.03 -0.44
C GLY A 124 4.60 -1.07 -1.51
N LEU A 125 3.41 -0.52 -1.23
CA LEU A 125 2.30 -0.44 -2.20
C LEU A 125 2.65 0.46 -3.40
N CYS A 126 3.32 1.59 -3.18
CA CYS A 126 3.83 2.44 -4.26
C CYS A 126 4.84 1.71 -5.16
N ALA A 127 5.74 0.91 -4.58
CA ALA A 127 6.68 0.09 -5.36
C ALA A 127 5.95 -0.90 -6.28
N PHE A 128 4.86 -1.52 -5.82
CA PHE A 128 4.01 -2.36 -6.68
C PHE A 128 3.30 -1.57 -7.79
N CYS A 129 2.88 -0.32 -7.52
CA CYS A 129 2.33 0.56 -8.55
C CYS A 129 3.37 0.86 -9.63
N VAL A 130 4.56 1.27 -9.24
CA VAL A 130 5.68 1.56 -10.17
C VAL A 130 6.02 0.33 -11.01
N ARG A 131 6.15 -0.84 -10.37
CA ARG A 131 6.40 -2.11 -11.07
C ARG A 131 5.32 -2.39 -12.13
N THR A 132 4.04 -2.16 -11.81
CA THR A 132 2.92 -2.37 -12.74
C THR A 132 2.99 -1.39 -13.92
N LEU A 133 3.41 -0.14 -13.69
CA LEU A 133 3.52 0.88 -14.72
C LEU A 133 4.70 0.65 -15.67
N ILE A 134 5.84 0.15 -15.15
CA ILE A 134 7.08 -0.11 -15.91
C ILE A 134 7.03 -1.48 -16.61
N GLY A 135 6.30 -2.44 -16.06
CA GLY A 135 6.18 -3.78 -16.61
C GLY A 135 5.70 -3.73 -18.07
N LYS A 136 6.55 -4.19 -19.01
CA LYS A 136 6.17 -4.35 -20.40
C LYS A 136 5.08 -5.41 -20.50
N ARG A 137 4.06 -5.14 -21.31
CA ARG A 137 3.01 -6.11 -21.69
C ARG A 137 3.59 -7.25 -22.51
#